data_cf341123c579e82e2a9437c73a3eb034
#
_entry.id   cf341123c579e82e2a9437c73a3eb034
#
_cell.length_a   1.000
_cell.length_b   1.000
_cell.length_c   1.000
_cell.angle_alpha   90.00
_cell.angle_beta   90.00
_cell.angle_gamma   90.00
#
_symmetry.space_group_name_H-M   'P 1'
#
loop_
_entity.id
_entity.type
_entity.pdbx_description
1 polymer ?
#
loop_
_entity_poly.entity_id
_entity_poly.type
_entity_poly.pdbx_seq_one_letter_code
_entity_poly.pdbx_strand_id
1 'polypeptide(L)'
;MSKTQRRDKTSAYIHIPFCSTHCIYCGFFANPAQKDKMHAYAKALIRELETDRDLDLVQSHPVNAVYLGGGTPTALECDDLRQVLDTVRHCLPLANDCEITVEGRICDLTEEKINACVQGGANRFSIGVQTFDTGIRTSLGRLSDRQTVIDRLLRLKQTNHAAIIIDLIFGLPDQTMALWENDIHTFLELELDGVDLYQLIRFPGGILDKAARAGRFKTLADLTQRALMFEAGVNLMTRARYQRLSISHWGRKFRERNRYNLAMKEKADCLAYGSGAGGSVNGHMIFLDGNLDTYLETAGKTKPVTRIMAPDAHDGLSRLISGSLELGYMDLRGTGKMLAMDLETIFAPLTEQWENAGLITRDQGWITLTIAGQFWQTNLAQGMIDYYKQISTALP
;
A
#
# COMPACT_ATOMS: atom_id res chain seq x y z
N MET A 1 25.36 -9.50 12.37
CA MET A 1 23.88 -9.37 12.38
C MET A 1 23.16 -10.50 13.14
N SER A 2 23.84 -11.54 13.62
CA SER A 2 23.21 -12.75 14.21
C SER A 2 22.58 -12.57 15.58
N LYS A 3 22.69 -11.42 16.26
CA LYS A 3 22.11 -11.18 17.60
C LYS A 3 21.15 -9.99 17.68
N THR A 4 20.71 -9.46 16.54
CA THR A 4 19.79 -8.33 16.52
C THR A 4 18.36 -8.84 16.58
N GLN A 5 17.66 -8.57 17.66
CA GLN A 5 16.23 -8.90 17.79
C GLN A 5 15.39 -7.79 17.13
N ARG A 6 14.23 -8.16 16.59
CA ARG A 6 13.22 -7.23 16.06
C ARG A 6 12.35 -6.66 17.17
N ARG A 7 11.53 -5.65 16.83
CA ARG A 7 10.47 -5.14 17.71
C ARG A 7 9.28 -6.10 17.73
N ASP A 8 8.42 -6.01 18.74
CA ASP A 8 7.28 -6.91 18.94
C ASP A 8 6.30 -6.98 17.77
N LYS A 9 6.04 -5.82 17.13
CA LYS A 9 5.19 -5.76 15.93
C LYS A 9 6.06 -5.92 14.69
N THR A 10 5.79 -6.96 13.90
CA THR A 10 6.58 -7.27 12.71
C THR A 10 5.68 -7.65 11.54
N SER A 11 6.09 -7.20 10.38
CA SER A 11 5.53 -7.60 9.09
C SER A 11 6.60 -8.16 8.17
N ALA A 12 6.20 -8.78 7.08
CA ALA A 12 7.08 -9.15 5.99
C ALA A 12 6.51 -8.67 4.66
N TYR A 13 7.37 -8.12 3.81
CA TYR A 13 7.05 -7.71 2.44
C TYR A 13 7.77 -8.60 1.45
N ILE A 14 7.02 -9.24 0.58
CA ILE A 14 7.51 -10.12 -0.48
C ILE A 14 7.27 -9.42 -1.81
N HIS A 15 8.33 -9.00 -2.46
CA HIS A 15 8.24 -8.27 -3.72
C HIS A 15 8.22 -9.21 -4.92
N ILE A 16 7.23 -9.06 -5.80
CA ILE A 16 7.12 -9.80 -7.07
C ILE A 16 7.17 -8.78 -8.21
N PRO A 17 8.32 -8.59 -8.88
CA PRO A 17 8.56 -7.47 -9.80
C PRO A 17 8.07 -7.72 -11.23
N PHE A 18 6.96 -8.42 -11.42
CA PHE A 18 6.46 -8.77 -12.76
C PHE A 18 5.03 -8.29 -12.99
N CYS A 19 4.77 -7.81 -14.21
CA CYS A 19 3.42 -7.50 -14.69
C CYS A 19 3.22 -8.04 -16.11
N SER A 20 2.06 -8.61 -16.39
CA SER A 20 1.69 -9.09 -17.73
C SER A 20 1.49 -7.94 -18.73
N THR A 21 1.08 -6.76 -18.26
CA THR A 21 0.97 -5.54 -19.08
C THR A 21 1.37 -4.32 -18.27
N HIS A 22 1.93 -3.31 -18.96
CA HIS A 22 2.27 -2.03 -18.34
C HIS A 22 1.07 -1.07 -18.41
N CYS A 23 0.44 -0.79 -17.27
CA CYS A 23 -0.58 0.25 -17.17
C CYS A 23 0.08 1.63 -17.31
N ILE A 24 -0.46 2.51 -18.15
CA ILE A 24 0.20 3.78 -18.52
C ILE A 24 0.37 4.77 -17.37
N TYR A 25 -0.38 4.62 -16.28
CA TYR A 25 -0.30 5.46 -15.07
C TYR A 25 0.63 4.89 -14.00
N CYS A 26 1.10 3.64 -14.16
CA CYS A 26 1.80 2.91 -13.10
C CYS A 26 3.27 3.35 -12.98
N GLY A 27 3.66 3.75 -11.77
CA GLY A 27 5.06 4.02 -11.40
C GLY A 27 5.82 2.78 -10.86
N PHE A 28 5.15 1.63 -10.71
CA PHE A 28 5.71 0.43 -10.07
C PHE A 28 6.09 -0.67 -11.06
N PHE A 29 5.87 -0.47 -12.37
CA PHE A 29 6.26 -1.46 -13.37
C PHE A 29 7.77 -1.63 -13.39
N ALA A 30 8.24 -2.87 -13.16
CA ALA A 30 9.66 -3.20 -13.21
C ALA A 30 10.00 -4.11 -14.40
N ASN A 31 9.37 -5.30 -14.48
CA ASN A 31 9.69 -6.28 -15.50
C ASN A 31 8.43 -6.82 -16.18
N PRO A 32 8.49 -7.10 -17.51
CA PRO A 32 7.43 -7.85 -18.18
C PRO A 32 7.38 -9.30 -17.68
N ALA A 33 6.18 -9.83 -17.57
CA ALA A 33 5.98 -11.24 -17.21
C ALA A 33 6.50 -12.15 -18.34
N GLN A 34 7.57 -12.89 -18.05
CA GLN A 34 8.17 -13.92 -18.91
C GLN A 34 8.20 -15.21 -18.09
N LYS A 35 7.57 -16.27 -18.58
CA LYS A 35 7.33 -17.52 -17.83
C LYS A 35 8.62 -18.10 -17.22
N ASP A 36 9.67 -18.26 -18.02
CA ASP A 36 10.93 -18.83 -17.53
C ASP A 36 11.62 -17.97 -16.49
N LYS A 37 11.58 -16.62 -16.65
CA LYS A 37 12.13 -15.69 -15.68
C LYS A 37 11.33 -15.67 -14.38
N MET A 38 9.99 -15.74 -14.47
CA MET A 38 9.13 -15.81 -13.30
C MET A 38 9.35 -17.09 -12.50
N HIS A 39 9.49 -18.22 -13.19
CA HIS A 39 9.81 -19.51 -12.56
C HIS A 39 11.20 -19.50 -11.89
N ALA A 40 12.22 -19.00 -12.59
CA ALA A 40 13.55 -18.82 -11.98
C ALA A 40 13.52 -17.90 -10.76
N TYR A 41 12.72 -16.84 -10.84
CA TYR A 41 12.53 -15.89 -9.74
C TYR A 41 11.85 -16.52 -8.52
N ALA A 42 10.76 -17.25 -8.73
CA ALA A 42 10.07 -17.95 -7.63
C ALA A 42 11.03 -18.90 -6.90
N LYS A 43 11.85 -19.67 -7.64
CA LYS A 43 12.89 -20.52 -7.04
C LYS A 43 13.96 -19.73 -6.28
N ALA A 44 14.37 -18.57 -6.81
CA ALA A 44 15.33 -17.71 -6.14
C ALA A 44 14.76 -17.15 -4.83
N LEU A 45 13.51 -16.70 -4.83
CA LEU A 45 12.81 -16.20 -3.66
C LEU A 45 12.62 -17.28 -2.59
N ILE A 46 12.29 -18.51 -2.99
CA ILE A 46 12.22 -19.67 -2.09
C ILE A 46 13.57 -19.89 -1.41
N ARG A 47 14.68 -19.93 -2.18
CA ARG A 47 16.03 -20.08 -1.61
C ARG A 47 16.39 -18.94 -0.63
N GLU A 48 16.00 -17.69 -0.94
CA GLU A 48 16.23 -16.56 -0.03
C GLU A 48 15.51 -16.77 1.30
N LEU A 49 14.22 -17.14 1.26
CA LEU A 49 13.42 -17.41 2.46
C LEU A 49 14.00 -18.58 3.28
N GLU A 50 14.39 -19.67 2.63
CA GLU A 50 14.98 -20.84 3.28
C GLU A 50 16.33 -20.53 3.94
N THR A 51 17.15 -19.70 3.29
CA THR A 51 18.47 -19.29 3.83
C THR A 51 18.32 -18.40 5.05
N ASP A 52 17.31 -17.51 5.07
CA ASP A 52 17.08 -16.60 6.19
C ASP A 52 16.32 -17.26 7.35
N ARG A 53 15.73 -18.44 7.15
CA ARG A 53 14.81 -19.08 8.09
C ARG A 53 15.35 -19.19 9.52
N ASP A 54 16.61 -19.60 9.68
CA ASP A 54 17.19 -19.88 10.98
C ASP A 54 17.95 -18.68 11.59
N LEU A 55 17.84 -17.48 10.98
CA LEU A 55 18.44 -16.27 11.52
C LEU A 55 17.68 -15.78 12.76
N ASP A 56 18.40 -15.46 13.83
CA ASP A 56 17.83 -14.87 15.05
C ASP A 56 16.95 -13.65 14.73
N LEU A 57 17.37 -12.84 13.76
CA LEU A 57 16.60 -11.69 13.27
C LEU A 57 15.22 -12.10 12.77
N VAL A 58 15.11 -13.24 12.08
CA VAL A 58 13.83 -13.71 11.51
C VAL A 58 12.98 -14.39 12.59
N GLN A 59 13.61 -15.13 13.49
CA GLN A 59 12.90 -15.93 14.50
C GLN A 59 12.59 -15.19 15.82
N SER A 60 13.11 -13.97 16.03
CA SER A 60 13.02 -13.27 17.32
C SER A 60 11.59 -12.96 17.78
N HIS A 61 10.67 -12.69 16.86
CA HIS A 61 9.26 -12.35 17.17
C HIS A 61 8.31 -12.84 16.07
N PRO A 62 7.03 -13.11 16.40
CA PRO A 62 6.03 -13.49 15.41
C PRO A 62 5.81 -12.43 14.34
N VAL A 63 5.61 -12.87 13.10
CA VAL A 63 5.21 -12.01 11.97
C VAL A 63 3.68 -11.91 11.94
N ASN A 64 3.14 -10.70 12.13
CA ASN A 64 1.71 -10.45 12.25
C ASN A 64 1.01 -10.22 10.90
N ALA A 65 1.76 -9.79 9.90
CA ALA A 65 1.27 -9.61 8.55
C ALA A 65 2.33 -9.91 7.50
N VAL A 66 1.95 -10.60 6.44
CA VAL A 66 2.76 -10.81 5.23
C VAL A 66 2.04 -10.17 4.06
N TYR A 67 2.77 -9.42 3.25
CA TYR A 67 2.22 -8.74 2.08
C TYR A 67 3.03 -9.10 0.84
N LEU A 68 2.40 -9.84 -0.08
CA LEU A 68 2.94 -10.10 -1.40
C LEU A 68 2.46 -9.00 -2.34
N GLY A 69 3.38 -8.21 -2.86
CA GLY A 69 3.05 -7.02 -3.67
C GLY A 69 4.13 -6.68 -4.70
N GLY A 70 4.05 -5.47 -5.23
CA GLY A 70 5.05 -4.88 -6.14
C GLY A 70 4.54 -4.71 -7.56
N GLY A 71 4.88 -5.59 -8.47
CA GLY A 71 4.29 -5.63 -9.81
C GLY A 71 2.91 -6.29 -9.75
N THR A 72 2.88 -7.62 -9.81
CA THR A 72 1.63 -8.40 -9.69
C THR A 72 1.97 -9.82 -9.23
N PRO A 73 1.82 -10.15 -7.95
CA PRO A 73 2.06 -11.52 -7.45
C PRO A 73 1.25 -12.59 -8.19
N THR A 74 0.00 -12.30 -8.54
CA THR A 74 -0.85 -13.23 -9.30
C THR A 74 -0.39 -13.46 -10.75
N ALA A 75 0.61 -12.75 -11.25
CA ALA A 75 1.24 -13.05 -12.54
C ALA A 75 2.08 -14.34 -12.52
N LEU A 76 2.60 -14.74 -11.36
CA LEU A 76 3.30 -16.03 -11.23
C LEU A 76 2.39 -17.20 -11.62
N GLU A 77 2.96 -18.27 -12.14
CA GLU A 77 2.23 -19.52 -12.38
C GLU A 77 1.64 -20.05 -11.05
N CYS A 78 0.56 -20.83 -11.12
CA CYS A 78 -0.15 -21.29 -9.92
C CYS A 78 0.75 -22.06 -8.96
N ASP A 79 1.56 -22.98 -9.50
CA ASP A 79 2.46 -23.82 -8.71
C ASP A 79 3.59 -22.99 -8.07
N ASP A 80 4.16 -22.04 -8.80
CA ASP A 80 5.21 -21.14 -8.28
C ASP A 80 4.67 -20.26 -7.15
N LEU A 81 3.51 -19.64 -7.35
CA LEU A 81 2.87 -18.81 -6.32
C LEU A 81 2.51 -19.62 -5.08
N ARG A 82 1.99 -20.82 -5.27
CA ARG A 82 1.68 -21.75 -4.20
C ARG A 82 2.93 -22.13 -3.40
N GLN A 83 4.03 -22.51 -4.08
CA GLN A 83 5.29 -22.87 -3.43
C GLN A 83 5.89 -21.69 -2.65
N VAL A 84 5.84 -20.46 -3.20
CA VAL A 84 6.28 -19.26 -2.49
C VAL A 84 5.47 -19.06 -1.20
N LEU A 85 4.14 -19.16 -1.26
CA LEU A 85 3.27 -19.01 -0.08
C LEU A 85 3.51 -20.12 0.95
N ASP A 86 3.66 -21.36 0.53
CA ASP A 86 3.99 -22.48 1.42
C ASP A 86 5.35 -22.26 2.09
N THR A 87 6.36 -21.77 1.36
CA THR A 87 7.69 -21.44 1.89
C THR A 87 7.61 -20.28 2.90
N VAL A 88 6.85 -19.25 2.63
CA VAL A 88 6.60 -18.14 3.56
C VAL A 88 6.06 -18.69 4.90
N ARG A 89 5.06 -19.57 4.83
CA ARG A 89 4.47 -20.19 6.04
C ARG A 89 5.41 -21.12 6.78
N HIS A 90 6.35 -21.74 6.08
CA HIS A 90 7.31 -22.67 6.67
C HIS A 90 8.54 -21.95 7.27
N CYS A 91 8.98 -20.85 6.63
CA CYS A 91 10.23 -20.19 6.99
C CYS A 91 10.05 -19.01 7.95
N LEU A 92 8.88 -18.34 7.93
CA LEU A 92 8.63 -17.21 8.82
C LEU A 92 7.83 -17.65 10.05
N PRO A 93 8.14 -17.14 11.26
CA PRO A 93 7.41 -17.43 12.49
C PRO A 93 6.07 -16.66 12.50
N LEU A 94 5.10 -17.12 11.72
CA LEU A 94 3.82 -16.44 11.59
C LEU A 94 3.01 -16.49 12.88
N ALA A 95 2.39 -15.36 13.26
CA ALA A 95 1.39 -15.33 14.32
C ALA A 95 0.19 -16.22 13.94
N ASN A 96 -0.51 -16.79 14.92
CA ASN A 96 -1.65 -17.68 14.68
C ASN A 96 -2.76 -17.04 13.82
N ASP A 97 -2.90 -15.71 13.90
CA ASP A 97 -3.88 -14.91 13.16
C ASP A 97 -3.21 -13.99 12.13
N CYS A 98 -2.04 -14.38 11.64
CA CYS A 98 -1.28 -13.62 10.65
C CYS A 98 -2.15 -13.30 9.43
N GLU A 99 -2.11 -12.03 9.00
CA GLU A 99 -2.72 -11.61 7.75
C GLU A 99 -1.75 -11.87 6.60
N ILE A 100 -2.16 -12.68 5.63
CA ILE A 100 -1.39 -12.96 4.42
C ILE A 100 -2.12 -12.34 3.24
N THR A 101 -1.63 -11.19 2.77
CA THR A 101 -2.19 -10.47 1.64
C THR A 101 -1.49 -10.84 0.34
N VAL A 102 -2.29 -11.05 -0.71
CA VAL A 102 -1.80 -11.22 -2.09
C VAL A 102 -2.40 -10.13 -2.96
N GLU A 103 -1.53 -9.30 -3.57
CA GLU A 103 -1.95 -8.36 -4.62
C GLU A 103 -2.24 -9.10 -5.92
N GLY A 104 -3.27 -8.64 -6.61
CA GLY A 104 -3.66 -9.25 -7.88
C GLY A 104 -4.29 -8.29 -8.88
N ARG A 105 -4.35 -8.77 -10.12
CA ARG A 105 -5.07 -8.11 -11.22
C ARG A 105 -6.20 -9.01 -11.68
N ILE A 106 -7.28 -8.41 -12.13
CA ILE A 106 -8.47 -9.14 -12.61
C ILE A 106 -8.12 -10.18 -13.69
N CYS A 107 -7.25 -9.84 -14.64
CA CYS A 107 -6.88 -10.76 -15.73
C CYS A 107 -6.22 -12.05 -15.23
N ASP A 108 -5.55 -12.01 -14.08
CA ASP A 108 -4.81 -13.15 -13.53
C ASP A 108 -5.63 -13.97 -12.51
N LEU A 109 -6.82 -13.49 -12.11
CA LEU A 109 -7.70 -14.17 -11.15
C LEU A 109 -8.51 -15.29 -11.78
N THR A 110 -7.86 -16.36 -12.20
CA THR A 110 -8.53 -17.61 -12.57
C THR A 110 -8.93 -18.40 -11.31
N GLU A 111 -9.79 -19.38 -11.45
CA GLU A 111 -10.21 -20.25 -10.34
C GLU A 111 -9.00 -20.99 -9.76
N GLU A 112 -8.12 -21.52 -10.63
CA GLU A 112 -6.91 -22.22 -10.22
C GLU A 112 -5.96 -21.28 -9.44
N LYS A 113 -5.85 -20.00 -9.86
CA LYS A 113 -5.02 -19.01 -9.19
C LYS A 113 -5.58 -18.67 -7.82
N ILE A 114 -6.89 -18.46 -7.71
CA ILE A 114 -7.57 -18.20 -6.43
C ILE A 114 -7.34 -19.40 -5.49
N ASN A 115 -7.54 -20.61 -5.97
CA ASN A 115 -7.34 -21.84 -5.20
C ASN A 115 -5.87 -21.99 -4.74
N ALA A 116 -4.90 -21.73 -5.61
CA ALA A 116 -3.48 -21.76 -5.26
C ALA A 116 -3.15 -20.77 -4.12
N CYS A 117 -3.68 -19.54 -4.19
CA CYS A 117 -3.50 -18.54 -3.13
C CYS A 117 -4.13 -18.98 -1.79
N VAL A 118 -5.39 -19.41 -1.82
CA VAL A 118 -6.14 -19.82 -0.62
C VAL A 118 -5.49 -21.03 0.04
N GLN A 119 -5.13 -22.06 -0.72
CA GLN A 119 -4.43 -23.23 -0.23
C GLN A 119 -3.04 -22.88 0.32
N GLY A 120 -2.35 -21.90 -0.28
CA GLY A 120 -1.10 -21.32 0.22
C GLY A 120 -1.25 -20.50 1.49
N GLY A 121 -2.49 -20.28 1.97
CA GLY A 121 -2.80 -19.58 3.23
C GLY A 121 -3.11 -18.10 3.08
N ALA A 122 -3.27 -17.58 1.85
CA ALA A 122 -3.73 -16.22 1.64
C ALA A 122 -5.13 -16.02 2.24
N ASN A 123 -5.29 -15.03 3.10
CA ASN A 123 -6.54 -14.71 3.79
C ASN A 123 -6.98 -13.26 3.55
N ARG A 124 -6.28 -12.55 2.67
CA ARG A 124 -6.62 -11.22 2.19
C ARG A 124 -6.15 -11.04 0.74
N PHE A 125 -6.99 -10.45 -0.11
CA PHE A 125 -6.65 -10.08 -1.47
C PHE A 125 -6.78 -8.56 -1.64
N SER A 126 -5.78 -7.93 -2.28
CA SER A 126 -5.84 -6.54 -2.72
C SER A 126 -5.83 -6.52 -4.25
N ILE A 127 -6.97 -6.17 -4.85
CA ILE A 127 -7.19 -6.33 -6.29
C ILE A 127 -7.27 -4.95 -6.97
N GLY A 128 -6.28 -4.66 -7.81
CA GLY A 128 -6.29 -3.46 -8.60
C GLY A 128 -7.41 -3.47 -9.64
N VAL A 129 -8.54 -2.84 -9.36
CA VAL A 129 -9.66 -2.62 -10.29
C VAL A 129 -9.51 -1.28 -11.00
N GLN A 130 -9.28 -0.21 -10.27
CA GLN A 130 -9.10 1.19 -10.64
C GLN A 130 -10.38 1.90 -11.08
N THR A 131 -11.18 1.30 -11.92
CA THR A 131 -12.52 1.70 -12.37
C THR A 131 -13.24 0.49 -12.94
N PHE A 132 -14.56 0.48 -12.90
CA PHE A 132 -15.39 -0.52 -13.58
C PHE A 132 -15.73 -0.10 -15.02
N ASP A 133 -15.48 1.15 -15.43
CA ASP A 133 -15.77 1.61 -16.78
C ASP A 133 -14.82 0.97 -17.82
N THR A 134 -15.38 0.22 -18.77
CA THR A 134 -14.63 -0.52 -19.78
C THR A 134 -13.82 0.41 -20.70
N GLY A 135 -14.35 1.59 -21.06
CA GLY A 135 -13.69 2.54 -21.95
C GLY A 135 -12.42 3.13 -21.28
N ILE A 136 -12.55 3.58 -20.04
CA ILE A 136 -11.41 4.08 -19.25
C ILE A 136 -10.40 2.96 -19.02
N ARG A 137 -10.83 1.76 -18.64
CA ARG A 137 -9.94 0.60 -18.45
C ARG A 137 -9.09 0.35 -19.69
N THR A 138 -9.73 0.27 -20.86
CA THR A 138 -9.05 0.02 -22.15
C THR A 138 -8.04 1.14 -22.46
N SER A 139 -8.40 2.40 -22.25
CA SER A 139 -7.52 3.55 -22.48
C SER A 139 -6.27 3.54 -21.60
N LEU A 140 -6.36 2.93 -20.42
CA LEU A 140 -5.28 2.80 -19.44
C LEU A 140 -4.42 1.53 -19.61
N GLY A 141 -4.74 0.66 -20.59
CA GLY A 141 -4.02 -0.59 -20.85
C GLY A 141 -4.51 -1.77 -19.99
N ARG A 142 -5.79 -1.73 -19.52
CA ARG A 142 -6.43 -2.81 -18.80
C ARG A 142 -7.41 -3.56 -19.72
N LEU A 143 -7.20 -4.87 -19.87
CA LEU A 143 -7.86 -5.68 -20.90
C LEU A 143 -9.27 -6.18 -20.50
N SER A 144 -9.55 -6.36 -19.21
CA SER A 144 -10.83 -6.88 -18.73
C SER A 144 -11.91 -5.81 -18.81
N ASP A 145 -13.07 -6.13 -19.36
CA ASP A 145 -14.26 -5.30 -19.35
C ASP A 145 -14.97 -5.31 -17.99
N ARG A 146 -16.01 -4.48 -17.84
CA ARG A 146 -16.81 -4.37 -16.61
C ARG A 146 -17.36 -5.72 -16.14
N GLN A 147 -17.96 -6.49 -17.04
CA GLN A 147 -18.60 -7.75 -16.66
C GLN A 147 -17.57 -8.78 -16.16
N THR A 148 -16.45 -8.90 -16.87
CA THR A 148 -15.33 -9.76 -16.44
C THR A 148 -14.80 -9.35 -15.06
N VAL A 149 -14.70 -8.05 -14.76
CA VAL A 149 -14.29 -7.57 -13.43
C VAL A 149 -15.27 -8.05 -12.36
N ILE A 150 -16.56 -7.84 -12.57
CA ILE A 150 -17.61 -8.22 -11.63
C ILE A 150 -17.62 -9.74 -11.42
N ASP A 151 -17.60 -10.52 -12.49
CA ASP A 151 -17.64 -11.99 -12.42
C ASP A 151 -16.43 -12.56 -11.64
N ARG A 152 -15.24 -12.02 -11.88
CA ARG A 152 -14.02 -12.46 -11.17
C ARG A 152 -14.06 -12.11 -9.68
N LEU A 153 -14.54 -10.91 -9.32
CA LEU A 153 -14.69 -10.50 -7.91
C LEU A 153 -15.76 -11.33 -7.19
N LEU A 154 -16.88 -11.64 -7.85
CA LEU A 154 -17.92 -12.50 -7.29
C LEU A 154 -17.42 -13.94 -7.07
N ARG A 155 -16.65 -14.50 -8.00
CA ARG A 155 -16.02 -15.83 -7.83
C ARG A 155 -15.07 -15.84 -6.63
N LEU A 156 -14.23 -14.80 -6.49
CA LEU A 156 -13.35 -14.68 -5.34
C LEU A 156 -14.17 -14.60 -4.05
N LYS A 157 -15.25 -13.78 -4.02
CA LYS A 157 -16.16 -13.65 -2.88
C LYS A 157 -16.82 -14.98 -2.48
N GLN A 158 -17.20 -15.81 -3.45
CA GLN A 158 -17.83 -17.11 -3.21
C GLN A 158 -16.94 -18.07 -2.43
N THR A 159 -15.62 -17.95 -2.51
CA THR A 159 -14.70 -18.78 -1.71
C THR A 159 -14.86 -18.56 -0.21
N ASN A 160 -15.26 -17.38 0.20
CA ASN A 160 -15.45 -16.93 1.60
C ASN A 160 -14.26 -17.22 2.56
N HIS A 161 -13.05 -17.41 2.01
CA HIS A 161 -11.83 -17.72 2.79
C HIS A 161 -11.00 -16.49 3.12
N ALA A 162 -11.16 -15.40 2.37
CA ALA A 162 -10.31 -14.21 2.48
C ALA A 162 -11.12 -12.93 2.48
N ALA A 163 -10.57 -11.87 3.07
CA ALA A 163 -11.06 -10.51 2.88
C ALA A 163 -10.70 -10.03 1.47
N ILE A 164 -11.63 -9.34 0.82
CA ILE A 164 -11.46 -8.85 -0.56
C ILE A 164 -11.50 -7.33 -0.56
N ILE A 165 -10.37 -6.75 -0.91
CA ILE A 165 -10.17 -5.32 -1.03
C ILE A 165 -9.93 -4.98 -2.50
N ILE A 166 -10.50 -3.90 -2.97
CA ILE A 166 -10.22 -3.40 -4.32
C ILE A 166 -9.64 -1.99 -4.27
N ASP A 167 -8.78 -1.68 -5.24
CA ASP A 167 -8.32 -0.33 -5.45
C ASP A 167 -9.19 0.34 -6.51
N LEU A 168 -9.72 1.53 -6.21
CA LEU A 168 -10.36 2.45 -7.14
C LEU A 168 -9.55 3.74 -7.22
N ILE A 169 -9.46 4.32 -8.42
CA ILE A 169 -8.72 5.57 -8.64
C ILE A 169 -9.68 6.65 -9.13
N PHE A 170 -9.68 7.81 -8.45
CA PHE A 170 -10.38 8.98 -8.93
C PHE A 170 -9.43 9.97 -9.63
N GLY A 171 -10.01 10.77 -10.53
CA GLY A 171 -9.26 11.70 -11.37
C GLY A 171 -8.56 11.04 -12.55
N LEU A 172 -9.01 9.85 -12.98
CA LEU A 172 -8.54 9.20 -14.19
C LEU A 172 -8.88 10.05 -15.42
N PRO A 173 -8.08 9.98 -16.52
CA PRO A 173 -8.45 10.64 -17.77
C PRO A 173 -9.84 10.21 -18.24
N ASP A 174 -10.61 11.16 -18.72
CA ASP A 174 -11.99 11.00 -19.20
C ASP A 174 -13.00 10.48 -18.14
N GLN A 175 -12.62 10.38 -16.87
CA GLN A 175 -13.50 10.02 -15.76
C GLN A 175 -14.36 11.22 -15.34
N THR A 176 -15.67 11.09 -15.48
CA THR A 176 -16.63 12.07 -14.95
C THR A 176 -17.01 11.78 -13.51
N MET A 177 -17.63 12.73 -12.81
CA MET A 177 -18.18 12.51 -11.48
C MET A 177 -19.17 11.34 -11.46
N ALA A 178 -20.05 11.25 -12.45
CA ALA A 178 -21.04 10.17 -12.54
C ALA A 178 -20.38 8.79 -12.70
N LEU A 179 -19.27 8.68 -13.45
CA LEU A 179 -18.52 7.44 -13.57
C LEU A 179 -17.83 7.07 -12.25
N TRP A 180 -17.27 8.05 -11.54
CA TRP A 180 -16.66 7.84 -10.23
C TRP A 180 -17.68 7.35 -9.19
N GLU A 181 -18.83 8.02 -9.10
CA GLU A 181 -19.91 7.60 -8.20
C GLU A 181 -20.44 6.20 -8.54
N ASN A 182 -20.57 5.88 -9.85
CA ASN A 182 -20.97 4.55 -10.31
C ASN A 182 -19.93 3.47 -9.95
N ASP A 183 -18.63 3.79 -9.97
CA ASP A 183 -17.58 2.86 -9.51
C ASP A 183 -17.78 2.51 -8.03
N ILE A 184 -18.06 3.51 -7.17
CA ILE A 184 -18.32 3.29 -5.75
C ILE A 184 -19.63 2.51 -5.55
N HIS A 185 -20.71 2.87 -6.25
CA HIS A 185 -21.97 2.12 -6.16
C HIS A 185 -21.80 0.66 -6.57
N THR A 186 -21.06 0.38 -7.64
CA THR A 186 -20.74 -0.99 -8.05
C THR A 186 -19.98 -1.75 -6.96
N PHE A 187 -18.99 -1.12 -6.31
CA PHE A 187 -18.30 -1.70 -5.16
C PHE A 187 -19.26 -2.03 -4.01
N LEU A 188 -20.17 -1.11 -3.68
CA LEU A 188 -21.16 -1.29 -2.60
C LEU A 188 -22.15 -2.42 -2.93
N GLU A 189 -22.62 -2.51 -4.18
CA GLU A 189 -23.51 -3.58 -4.66
C GLU A 189 -22.85 -4.96 -4.60
N LEU A 190 -21.54 -5.03 -4.88
CA LEU A 190 -20.76 -6.26 -4.77
C LEU A 190 -20.55 -6.68 -3.30
N GLU A 191 -20.80 -5.78 -2.35
CA GLU A 191 -20.63 -6.01 -0.91
C GLU A 191 -19.26 -6.62 -0.58
N LEU A 192 -18.18 -6.07 -1.12
CA LEU A 192 -16.82 -6.48 -0.82
C LEU A 192 -16.38 -5.99 0.56
N ASP A 193 -15.28 -6.54 1.06
CA ASP A 193 -14.84 -6.30 2.44
C ASP A 193 -14.13 -4.96 2.62
N GLY A 194 -13.48 -4.42 1.59
CA GLY A 194 -12.83 -3.12 1.66
C GLY A 194 -12.51 -2.51 0.29
N VAL A 195 -12.20 -1.22 0.33
CA VAL A 195 -11.79 -0.45 -0.85
C VAL A 195 -10.76 0.61 -0.49
N ASP A 196 -9.78 0.76 -1.35
CA ASP A 196 -8.89 1.91 -1.37
C ASP A 196 -9.34 2.90 -2.44
N LEU A 197 -9.58 4.15 -2.04
CA LEU A 197 -9.95 5.26 -2.92
C LEU A 197 -8.72 6.14 -3.13
N TYR A 198 -7.95 5.86 -4.18
CA TYR A 198 -6.70 6.57 -4.47
C TYR A 198 -6.90 7.73 -5.45
N GLN A 199 -6.17 8.82 -5.23
CA GLN A 199 -6.05 9.87 -6.20
C GLN A 199 -5.05 9.47 -7.29
N LEU A 200 -5.38 9.70 -8.56
CA LEU A 200 -4.42 9.53 -9.65
C LEU A 200 -3.19 10.43 -9.45
N ILE A 201 -2.02 9.81 -9.42
CA ILE A 201 -0.74 10.52 -9.45
C ILE A 201 -0.22 10.53 -10.89
N ARG A 202 -0.07 11.74 -11.44
CA ARG A 202 0.54 11.92 -12.76
C ARG A 202 2.01 12.27 -12.61
N PHE A 203 2.88 11.30 -12.85
CA PHE A 203 4.32 11.49 -12.77
C PHE A 203 4.82 12.34 -13.94
N PRO A 204 5.50 13.47 -13.71
CA PRO A 204 6.07 14.28 -14.78
C PRO A 204 7.00 13.45 -15.67
N GLY A 205 6.79 13.53 -17.00
CA GLY A 205 7.56 12.76 -17.98
C GLY A 205 7.22 11.26 -18.07
N GLY A 206 6.29 10.76 -17.26
CA GLY A 206 5.77 9.39 -17.33
C GLY A 206 4.93 9.14 -18.60
N ILE A 207 4.56 7.88 -18.84
CA ILE A 207 3.78 7.50 -20.04
C ILE A 207 2.44 8.23 -20.09
N LEU A 208 1.72 8.27 -18.97
CA LEU A 208 0.44 8.98 -18.87
C LEU A 208 0.60 10.50 -19.14
N ASP A 209 1.64 11.12 -18.57
CA ASP A 209 1.90 12.55 -18.76
C ASP A 209 2.21 12.86 -20.23
N LYS A 210 3.03 12.05 -20.89
CA LYS A 210 3.32 12.18 -22.32
C LYS A 210 2.06 11.98 -23.17
N ALA A 211 1.24 10.97 -22.88
CA ALA A 211 -0.01 10.71 -23.60
C ALA A 211 -1.01 11.86 -23.43
N ALA A 212 -1.12 12.43 -22.22
CA ALA A 212 -1.96 13.56 -21.92
C ALA A 212 -1.53 14.82 -22.67
N ARG A 213 -0.23 15.14 -22.69
CA ARG A 213 0.33 16.27 -23.45
C ARG A 213 0.17 16.10 -24.95
N ALA A 214 0.15 14.87 -25.44
CA ALA A 214 -0.10 14.55 -26.86
C ALA A 214 -1.60 14.60 -27.24
N GLY A 215 -2.49 15.00 -26.32
CA GLY A 215 -3.93 15.12 -26.58
C GLY A 215 -4.68 13.78 -26.73
N ARG A 216 -4.14 12.70 -26.16
CA ARG A 216 -4.78 11.37 -26.22
C ARG A 216 -6.12 11.30 -25.50
N PHE A 217 -6.34 12.14 -24.50
CA PHE A 217 -7.52 12.17 -23.65
C PHE A 217 -8.32 13.44 -23.89
N LYS A 218 -9.65 13.34 -23.81
CA LYS A 218 -10.56 14.48 -23.99
C LYS A 218 -10.54 15.40 -22.77
N THR A 219 -10.51 14.80 -21.57
CA THR A 219 -10.53 15.53 -20.30
C THR A 219 -9.50 14.97 -19.32
N LEU A 220 -9.00 15.85 -18.47
CA LEU A 220 -8.16 15.53 -17.34
C LEU A 220 -8.72 16.27 -16.12
N ALA A 221 -9.03 15.57 -15.06
CA ALA A 221 -9.55 16.20 -13.85
C ALA A 221 -8.53 17.21 -13.29
N ASP A 222 -8.95 18.46 -13.16
CA ASP A 222 -8.20 19.50 -12.46
C ASP A 222 -8.22 19.26 -10.93
N LEU A 223 -7.59 20.17 -10.19
CA LEU A 223 -7.50 20.03 -8.74
C LEU A 223 -8.88 20.11 -8.07
N THR A 224 -9.73 21.02 -8.51
CA THR A 224 -11.09 21.22 -7.97
C THR A 224 -11.95 19.99 -8.22
N GLN A 225 -11.94 19.46 -9.44
CA GLN A 225 -12.66 18.24 -9.79
C GLN A 225 -12.21 17.04 -8.93
N ARG A 226 -10.89 16.88 -8.72
CA ARG A 226 -10.36 15.81 -7.86
C ARG A 226 -10.78 15.98 -6.40
N ALA A 227 -10.79 17.21 -5.88
CA ALA A 227 -11.28 17.49 -4.52
C ALA A 227 -12.77 17.12 -4.37
N LEU A 228 -13.61 17.48 -5.35
CA LEU A 228 -15.02 17.10 -5.36
C LEU A 228 -15.21 15.58 -5.47
N MET A 229 -14.43 14.89 -6.30
CA MET A 229 -14.45 13.41 -6.39
C MET A 229 -14.05 12.75 -5.05
N PHE A 230 -13.02 13.29 -4.40
CA PHE A 230 -12.62 12.81 -3.07
C PHE A 230 -13.76 12.97 -2.04
N GLU A 231 -14.36 14.17 -1.97
CA GLU A 231 -15.48 14.46 -1.08
C GLU A 231 -16.67 13.53 -1.35
N ALA A 232 -17.04 13.34 -2.63
CA ALA A 232 -18.11 12.43 -3.03
C ALA A 232 -17.83 11.00 -2.55
N GLY A 233 -16.60 10.51 -2.74
CA GLY A 233 -16.16 9.20 -2.26
C GLY A 233 -16.29 9.06 -0.75
N VAL A 234 -15.80 10.02 0.02
CA VAL A 234 -15.90 10.04 1.48
C VAL A 234 -17.36 10.01 1.92
N ASN A 235 -18.23 10.82 1.31
CA ASN A 235 -19.64 10.92 1.65
C ASN A 235 -20.39 9.61 1.34
N LEU A 236 -20.16 8.99 0.18
CA LEU A 236 -20.80 7.72 -0.20
C LEU A 236 -20.39 6.59 0.75
N MET A 237 -19.09 6.44 1.05
CA MET A 237 -18.59 5.40 1.95
C MET A 237 -19.09 5.60 3.39
N THR A 238 -19.15 6.84 3.87
CA THR A 238 -19.69 7.17 5.18
C THR A 238 -21.18 6.82 5.30
N ARG A 239 -22.01 7.18 4.29
CA ARG A 239 -23.44 6.82 4.22
C ARG A 239 -23.65 5.31 4.18
N ALA A 240 -22.77 4.58 3.49
CA ALA A 240 -22.78 3.12 3.42
C ALA A 240 -22.28 2.45 4.72
N ARG A 241 -21.83 3.22 5.71
CA ARG A 241 -21.35 2.76 7.03
C ARG A 241 -20.13 1.85 6.95
N TYR A 242 -19.28 2.02 5.94
CA TYR A 242 -17.96 1.42 5.97
C TYR A 242 -17.09 2.16 6.99
N GLN A 243 -16.29 1.41 7.73
CA GLN A 243 -15.34 1.98 8.68
C GLN A 243 -14.14 2.55 7.89
N ARG A 244 -13.78 3.78 8.18
CA ARG A 244 -12.57 4.38 7.63
C ARG A 244 -11.36 3.93 8.44
N LEU A 245 -10.40 3.29 7.78
CA LEU A 245 -9.17 2.77 8.39
C LEU A 245 -7.96 3.68 8.12
N SER A 246 -8.01 4.48 7.05
CA SER A 246 -7.07 5.56 6.75
C SER A 246 -7.72 6.55 5.79
N ILE A 247 -6.97 7.57 5.35
CA ILE A 247 -7.49 8.59 4.42
C ILE A 247 -8.09 7.96 3.16
N SER A 248 -7.44 6.96 2.59
CA SER A 248 -7.91 6.26 1.38
C SER A 248 -8.65 4.96 1.64
N HIS A 249 -8.41 4.31 2.79
CA HIS A 249 -8.84 2.94 3.02
C HIS A 249 -10.13 2.83 3.84
N TRP A 250 -11.09 2.07 3.31
CA TRP A 250 -12.38 1.80 3.91
C TRP A 250 -12.62 0.29 3.99
N GLY A 251 -13.14 -0.19 5.12
CA GLY A 251 -13.37 -1.60 5.34
C GLY A 251 -14.70 -1.90 6.03
N ARG A 252 -15.22 -3.11 5.80
CA ARG A 252 -16.32 -3.65 6.59
C ARG A 252 -15.83 -4.06 7.98
N LYS A 253 -16.56 -3.68 9.00
CA LYS A 253 -16.24 -4.02 10.38
C LYS A 253 -16.05 -5.53 10.55
N PHE A 254 -14.94 -5.91 11.19
CA PHE A 254 -14.52 -7.30 11.48
C PHE A 254 -14.04 -8.16 10.29
N ARG A 255 -14.20 -7.71 9.04
CA ARG A 255 -13.72 -8.45 7.86
C ARG A 255 -12.38 -7.91 7.38
N GLU A 256 -12.26 -6.60 7.19
CA GLU A 256 -11.02 -5.94 6.80
C GLU A 256 -10.25 -5.49 8.04
N ARG A 257 -9.03 -6.00 8.20
CA ARG A 257 -8.15 -5.68 9.34
C ARG A 257 -7.00 -4.75 8.96
N ASN A 258 -6.58 -4.80 7.69
CA ASN A 258 -5.51 -3.97 7.13
C ASN A 258 -4.20 -3.98 7.95
N ARG A 259 -3.84 -5.13 8.50
CA ARG A 259 -2.76 -5.24 9.49
C ARG A 259 -1.40 -4.78 8.96
N TYR A 260 -1.07 -5.16 7.71
CA TYR A 260 0.19 -4.75 7.12
C TYR A 260 0.32 -3.22 7.06
N ASN A 261 -0.66 -2.53 6.45
CA ASN A 261 -0.59 -1.08 6.28
C ASN A 261 -0.63 -0.34 7.63
N LEU A 262 -1.43 -0.82 8.59
CA LEU A 262 -1.46 -0.24 9.94
C LEU A 262 -0.12 -0.43 10.65
N ALA A 263 0.49 -1.62 10.56
CA ALA A 263 1.81 -1.89 11.14
C ALA A 263 2.89 -0.97 10.54
N MET A 264 2.85 -0.72 9.23
CA MET A 264 3.78 0.20 8.58
C MET A 264 3.62 1.66 9.08
N LYS A 265 2.37 2.11 9.32
CA LYS A 265 2.07 3.42 9.91
C LYS A 265 2.54 3.52 11.37
N GLU A 266 2.48 2.43 12.12
CA GLU A 266 2.93 2.33 13.51
C GLU A 266 4.45 2.07 13.64
N LYS A 267 5.21 2.07 12.54
CA LYS A 267 6.67 1.83 12.51
C LYS A 267 7.11 0.45 12.97
N ALA A 268 6.28 -0.56 12.72
CA ALA A 268 6.66 -1.94 12.91
C ALA A 268 7.90 -2.31 12.06
N ASP A 269 8.66 -3.29 12.51
CA ASP A 269 9.70 -3.85 11.68
C ASP A 269 9.08 -4.60 10.48
N CYS A 270 9.75 -4.52 9.33
CA CYS A 270 9.32 -5.16 8.11
C CYS A 270 10.48 -5.93 7.46
N LEU A 271 10.38 -7.24 7.46
CA LEU A 271 11.33 -8.10 6.73
C LEU A 271 11.09 -7.94 5.23
N ALA A 272 12.14 -7.71 4.45
CA ALA A 272 12.06 -7.55 3.00
C ALA A 272 12.64 -8.73 2.27
N TYR A 273 11.91 -9.26 1.28
CA TYR A 273 12.31 -10.37 0.42
C TYR A 273 12.00 -10.06 -1.04
N GLY A 274 12.89 -10.49 -1.93
CA GLY A 274 12.73 -10.32 -3.36
C GLY A 274 13.47 -9.11 -3.92
N SER A 275 13.75 -9.15 -5.23
CA SER A 275 14.46 -8.09 -5.96
C SER A 275 13.72 -6.75 -5.85
N GLY A 276 14.40 -5.71 -5.38
CA GLY A 276 13.84 -4.37 -5.22
C GLY A 276 12.96 -4.18 -3.98
N ALA A 277 12.84 -5.18 -3.11
CA ALA A 277 12.08 -5.04 -1.87
C ALA A 277 12.69 -4.00 -0.94
N GLY A 278 11.84 -3.26 -0.23
CA GLY A 278 12.21 -2.38 0.87
C GLY A 278 11.66 -2.89 2.19
N GLY A 279 12.41 -2.71 3.26
CA GLY A 279 11.99 -3.08 4.61
C GLY A 279 12.57 -2.17 5.68
N SER A 280 12.32 -2.52 6.94
CA SER A 280 12.87 -1.80 8.08
C SER A 280 13.12 -2.75 9.24
N VAL A 281 14.24 -2.56 9.93
CA VAL A 281 14.58 -3.31 11.15
C VAL A 281 15.18 -2.35 12.17
N ASN A 282 14.58 -2.30 13.35
CA ASN A 282 15.03 -1.41 14.43
C ASN A 282 15.21 0.06 13.98
N GLY A 283 14.31 0.54 13.12
CA GLY A 283 14.33 1.89 12.58
C GLY A 283 15.24 2.10 11.36
N HIS A 284 16.13 1.16 11.05
CA HIS A 284 16.94 1.23 9.84
C HIS A 284 16.12 0.80 8.62
N MET A 285 16.10 1.64 7.59
CA MET A 285 15.51 1.27 6.30
C MET A 285 16.51 0.44 5.50
N ILE A 286 16.04 -0.65 4.92
CA ILE A 286 16.84 -1.61 4.15
C ILE A 286 16.26 -1.68 2.73
N PHE A 287 17.11 -1.56 1.73
CA PHE A 287 16.72 -1.64 0.32
C PHE A 287 17.52 -2.74 -0.36
N LEU A 288 16.81 -3.66 -1.02
CA LEU A 288 17.41 -4.73 -1.81
C LEU A 288 17.61 -4.28 -3.25
N ASP A 289 18.58 -4.92 -3.93
CA ASP A 289 18.86 -4.63 -5.33
C ASP A 289 17.64 -4.92 -6.22
N GLY A 290 17.28 -3.94 -7.04
CA GLY A 290 16.21 -4.07 -8.03
C GLY A 290 16.65 -4.75 -9.34
N ASN A 291 17.94 -5.06 -9.50
CA ASN A 291 18.44 -5.78 -10.67
C ASN A 291 18.05 -7.26 -10.58
N LEU A 292 17.19 -7.69 -11.49
CA LEU A 292 16.66 -9.05 -11.50
C LEU A 292 17.76 -10.10 -11.72
N ASP A 293 18.70 -9.87 -12.64
CA ASP A 293 19.73 -10.84 -12.95
C ASP A 293 20.69 -11.02 -11.76
N THR A 294 21.12 -9.92 -11.13
CA THR A 294 21.89 -9.96 -9.86
C THR A 294 21.15 -10.75 -8.79
N TYR A 295 19.85 -10.52 -8.65
CA TYR A 295 19.03 -11.23 -7.66
C TYR A 295 18.98 -12.74 -7.94
N LEU A 296 18.76 -13.15 -9.20
CA LEU A 296 18.73 -14.56 -9.59
C LEU A 296 20.03 -15.31 -9.28
N GLU A 297 21.17 -14.62 -9.41
CA GLU A 297 22.51 -15.17 -9.16
C GLU A 297 22.84 -15.26 -7.65
N THR A 298 22.36 -14.31 -6.86
CA THR A 298 22.80 -14.15 -5.46
C THR A 298 21.81 -14.69 -4.43
N ALA A 299 20.52 -14.82 -4.76
CA ALA A 299 19.49 -15.30 -3.85
C ALA A 299 19.81 -16.68 -3.28
N GLY A 300 19.74 -16.79 -1.96
CA GLY A 300 20.12 -18.00 -1.20
C GLY A 300 21.62 -18.13 -0.91
N LYS A 301 22.46 -17.19 -1.35
CA LYS A 301 23.88 -17.11 -1.02
C LYS A 301 24.18 -15.89 -0.17
N THR A 302 23.74 -14.74 -0.63
CA THR A 302 23.89 -13.44 0.04
C THR A 302 22.63 -12.62 -0.18
N LYS A 303 22.16 -11.87 0.82
CA LYS A 303 21.08 -10.93 0.64
C LYS A 303 21.61 -9.69 -0.09
N PRO A 304 21.09 -9.35 -1.29
CA PRO A 304 21.67 -8.28 -2.12
C PRO A 304 21.19 -6.89 -1.61
N VAL A 305 21.67 -6.50 -0.43
CA VAL A 305 21.36 -5.19 0.17
C VAL A 305 22.20 -4.13 -0.54
N THR A 306 21.54 -3.16 -1.17
CA THR A 306 22.19 -2.03 -1.85
C THR A 306 22.31 -0.81 -0.95
N ARG A 307 21.38 -0.65 0.00
CA ARG A 307 21.36 0.53 0.86
C ARG A 307 20.77 0.20 2.22
N ILE A 308 21.44 0.68 3.26
CA ILE A 308 20.92 0.74 4.63
C ILE A 308 20.94 2.22 5.04
N MET A 309 19.79 2.74 5.48
CA MET A 309 19.67 4.09 6.00
C MET A 309 19.39 4.00 7.49
N ALA A 310 20.30 4.53 8.29
CA ALA A 310 20.05 4.70 9.73
C ALA A 310 18.97 5.79 9.93
N PRO A 311 18.17 5.68 10.99
CA PRO A 311 17.25 6.76 11.35
C PRO A 311 18.05 8.03 11.69
N ASP A 312 17.62 9.16 11.16
CA ASP A 312 18.14 10.47 11.58
C ASP A 312 17.43 10.94 12.87
N ALA A 313 17.94 12.03 13.47
CA ALA A 313 17.37 12.58 14.71
C ALA A 313 15.88 13.00 14.57
N HIS A 314 15.43 13.29 13.34
CA HIS A 314 14.08 13.76 13.03
C HIS A 314 13.15 12.64 12.55
N ASP A 315 13.69 11.48 12.13
CA ASP A 315 12.93 10.36 11.58
C ASP A 315 11.83 9.87 12.54
N GLY A 316 12.11 9.90 13.82
CA GLY A 316 11.18 9.50 14.87
C GLY A 316 9.86 10.26 14.78
N LEU A 317 9.92 11.58 14.86
CA LEU A 317 8.74 12.45 14.81
C LEU A 317 8.17 12.52 13.39
N SER A 318 9.01 12.59 12.35
CA SER A 318 8.56 12.64 10.95
C SER A 318 7.66 11.46 10.57
N ARG A 319 8.02 10.25 11.00
CA ARG A 319 7.20 9.05 10.75
C ARG A 319 5.90 9.06 11.57
N LEU A 320 5.93 9.57 12.83
CA LEU A 320 4.71 9.72 13.64
C LEU A 320 3.76 10.71 13.01
N ILE A 321 4.25 11.86 12.52
CA ILE A 321 3.44 12.84 11.79
C ILE A 321 2.80 12.18 10.57
N SER A 322 3.61 11.55 9.70
CA SER A 322 3.11 10.92 8.48
C SER A 322 2.05 9.85 8.77
N GLY A 323 2.34 8.94 9.71
CA GLY A 323 1.42 7.84 10.05
C GLY A 323 0.13 8.35 10.70
N SER A 324 0.21 9.31 11.62
CA SER A 324 -0.96 9.87 12.29
C SER A 324 -1.86 10.65 11.34
N LEU A 325 -1.30 11.54 10.53
CA LEU A 325 -2.10 12.31 9.57
C LEU A 325 -2.68 11.43 8.46
N GLU A 326 -2.05 10.31 8.13
CA GLU A 326 -2.63 9.31 7.21
C GLU A 326 -3.84 8.58 7.83
N LEU A 327 -3.92 8.51 9.16
CA LEU A 327 -5.12 8.05 9.88
C LEU A 327 -6.18 9.16 10.01
N GLY A 328 -5.85 10.41 9.68
CA GLY A 328 -6.75 11.56 9.71
C GLY A 328 -6.69 12.38 10.99
N TYR A 329 -5.84 12.04 11.94
CA TYR A 329 -5.72 12.75 13.23
C TYR A 329 -4.33 12.58 13.83
N MET A 330 -3.95 13.45 14.77
CA MET A 330 -2.73 13.32 15.56
C MET A 330 -2.94 13.84 16.98
N ASP A 331 -2.50 13.06 17.98
CA ASP A 331 -2.40 13.49 19.38
C ASP A 331 -1.07 14.20 19.62
N LEU A 332 -1.06 15.53 19.53
CA LEU A 332 0.15 16.32 19.76
C LEU A 332 0.63 16.21 21.22
N ARG A 333 -0.31 16.20 22.17
CA ARG A 333 0.01 16.14 23.60
C ARG A 333 0.57 14.78 23.99
N GLY A 334 -0.09 13.69 23.59
CA GLY A 334 0.38 12.34 23.89
C GLY A 334 1.68 12.00 23.18
N THR A 335 1.82 12.38 21.91
CA THR A 335 3.06 12.21 21.15
C THR A 335 4.19 13.06 21.76
N GLY A 336 3.89 14.30 22.19
CA GLY A 336 4.85 15.16 22.85
C GLY A 336 5.37 14.58 24.17
N LYS A 337 4.49 14.04 25.01
CA LYS A 337 4.91 13.34 26.24
C LYS A 337 5.83 12.17 25.96
N MET A 338 5.51 11.37 24.94
CA MET A 338 6.33 10.20 24.55
C MET A 338 7.74 10.61 24.08
N LEU A 339 7.88 11.78 23.44
CA LEU A 339 9.14 12.30 22.91
C LEU A 339 9.84 13.30 23.84
N ALA A 340 9.28 13.59 25.00
CA ALA A 340 9.72 14.65 25.92
C ALA A 340 9.80 16.03 25.23
N MET A 341 8.80 16.37 24.40
CA MET A 341 8.71 17.61 23.62
C MET A 341 7.35 18.27 23.84
N ASP A 342 7.27 19.59 23.81
CA ASP A 342 6.00 20.32 23.77
C ASP A 342 5.54 20.56 22.33
N LEU A 343 4.95 19.53 21.72
CA LEU A 343 4.51 19.59 20.32
C LEU A 343 3.30 20.53 20.12
N GLU A 344 2.49 20.78 21.17
CA GLU A 344 1.37 21.73 21.08
C GLU A 344 1.93 23.16 20.85
N THR A 345 2.91 23.58 21.64
CA THR A 345 3.56 24.88 21.47
C THR A 345 4.39 24.95 20.18
N ILE A 346 5.15 23.90 19.88
CA ILE A 346 5.99 23.85 18.69
C ILE A 346 5.16 24.04 17.41
N PHE A 347 4.04 23.35 17.30
CA PHE A 347 3.21 23.40 16.09
C PHE A 347 2.05 24.41 16.15
N ALA A 348 1.89 25.18 17.25
CA ALA A 348 0.81 26.16 17.38
C ALA A 348 0.69 27.10 16.17
N PRO A 349 1.77 27.75 15.67
CA PRO A 349 1.66 28.67 14.54
C PRO A 349 1.12 28.01 13.27
N LEU A 350 1.53 26.76 13.03
CA LEU A 350 1.11 25.99 11.84
C LEU A 350 -0.33 25.51 11.97
N THR A 351 -0.68 24.94 13.13
CA THR A 351 -2.02 24.41 13.38
C THR A 351 -3.10 25.49 13.47
N GLU A 352 -2.77 26.68 13.99
CA GLU A 352 -3.66 27.86 13.96
C GLU A 352 -3.96 28.31 12.52
N GLN A 353 -2.93 28.38 11.68
CA GLN A 353 -3.10 28.69 10.27
C GLN A 353 -3.98 27.65 9.55
N TRP A 354 -3.77 26.37 9.83
CA TRP A 354 -4.56 25.29 9.20
C TRP A 354 -6.02 25.26 9.68
N GLU A 355 -6.26 25.55 10.96
CA GLU A 355 -7.62 25.65 11.51
C GLU A 355 -8.36 26.83 10.88
N ASN A 356 -7.71 28.01 10.80
CA ASN A 356 -8.30 29.17 10.14
C ASN A 356 -8.58 28.94 8.65
N ALA A 357 -7.79 28.07 7.99
CA ALA A 357 -8.01 27.66 6.61
C ALA A 357 -9.09 26.54 6.47
N GLY A 358 -9.67 26.05 7.57
CA GLY A 358 -10.66 24.97 7.55
C GLY A 358 -10.10 23.59 7.22
N LEU A 359 -8.79 23.38 7.35
CA LEU A 359 -8.13 22.11 7.04
C LEU A 359 -8.14 21.13 8.22
N ILE A 360 -8.16 21.65 9.44
CA ILE A 360 -8.19 20.85 10.67
C ILE A 360 -9.21 21.41 11.67
N THR A 361 -9.54 20.60 12.67
CA THR A 361 -10.12 21.01 13.95
C THR A 361 -9.16 20.66 15.07
N ARG A 362 -9.13 21.47 16.14
CA ARG A 362 -8.30 21.23 17.33
C ARG A 362 -9.19 21.03 18.56
N ASP A 363 -8.89 19.98 19.31
CA ASP A 363 -9.56 19.72 20.60
C ASP A 363 -8.60 19.02 21.58
N GLN A 364 -8.38 19.61 22.76
CA GLN A 364 -7.61 19.05 23.89
C GLN A 364 -6.25 18.43 23.53
N GLY A 365 -5.51 19.07 22.60
CA GLY A 365 -4.20 18.57 22.12
C GLY A 365 -4.26 17.62 20.92
N TRP A 366 -5.47 17.30 20.44
CA TRP A 366 -5.68 16.58 19.20
C TRP A 366 -5.88 17.53 18.02
N ILE A 367 -5.33 17.15 16.89
CA ILE A 367 -5.70 17.69 15.58
C ILE A 367 -6.41 16.62 14.78
N THR A 368 -7.51 17.00 14.14
CA THR A 368 -8.29 16.12 13.26
C THR A 368 -8.47 16.79 11.91
N LEU A 369 -8.15 16.08 10.84
CA LEU A 369 -8.28 16.60 9.48
C LEU A 369 -9.76 16.68 9.08
N THR A 370 -10.20 17.85 8.61
CA THR A 370 -11.48 17.99 7.90
C THR A 370 -11.43 17.24 6.55
N ILE A 371 -12.52 17.16 5.82
CA ILE A 371 -12.50 16.56 4.45
C ILE A 371 -11.49 17.30 3.57
N ALA A 372 -11.44 18.62 3.65
CA ALA A 372 -10.44 19.42 2.93
C ALA A 372 -9.02 19.10 3.37
N GLY A 373 -8.76 19.02 4.69
CA GLY A 373 -7.45 18.63 5.22
C GLY A 373 -7.04 17.21 4.82
N GLN A 374 -7.98 16.29 4.75
CA GLN A 374 -7.73 14.91 4.31
C GLN A 374 -7.34 14.85 2.83
N PHE A 375 -7.95 15.66 1.98
CA PHE A 375 -7.54 15.76 0.58
C PHE A 375 -6.09 16.27 0.44
N TRP A 376 -5.66 17.16 1.33
CA TRP A 376 -4.31 17.73 1.38
C TRP A 376 -3.36 17.00 2.35
N GLN A 377 -3.73 15.84 2.87
CA GLN A 377 -3.03 15.15 3.94
C GLN A 377 -1.52 15.00 3.70
N THR A 378 -1.09 14.58 2.51
CA THR A 378 0.33 14.41 2.18
C THR A 378 1.10 15.75 2.26
N ASN A 379 0.47 16.84 1.79
CA ASN A 379 1.07 18.17 1.85
C ASN A 379 1.14 18.69 3.29
N LEU A 380 0.11 18.46 4.09
CA LEU A 380 0.09 18.86 5.50
C LEU A 380 1.14 18.07 6.29
N ALA A 381 1.25 16.77 6.07
CA ALA A 381 2.28 15.95 6.72
C ALA A 381 3.69 16.44 6.37
N GLN A 382 3.97 16.69 5.08
CA GLN A 382 5.25 17.20 4.64
C GLN A 382 5.52 18.61 5.20
N GLY A 383 4.52 19.51 5.16
CA GLY A 383 4.64 20.86 5.72
C GLY A 383 4.97 20.85 7.22
N MET A 384 4.35 19.95 7.99
CA MET A 384 4.62 19.78 9.41
C MET A 384 6.05 19.27 9.68
N ILE A 385 6.52 18.32 8.86
CA ILE A 385 7.88 17.77 8.94
C ILE A 385 8.91 18.84 8.59
N ASP A 386 8.69 19.61 7.52
CA ASP A 386 9.61 20.65 7.07
C ASP A 386 9.69 21.78 8.09
N TYR A 387 8.55 22.20 8.65
CA TYR A 387 8.50 23.19 9.73
C TYR A 387 9.30 22.72 10.94
N TYR A 388 9.12 21.47 11.38
CA TYR A 388 9.88 20.91 12.50
C TYR A 388 11.39 20.87 12.21
N LYS A 389 11.82 20.48 11.03
CA LYS A 389 13.24 20.47 10.64
C LYS A 389 13.85 21.88 10.67
N GLN A 390 13.11 22.88 10.17
CA GLN A 390 13.57 24.28 10.19
C GLN A 390 13.79 24.81 11.60
N ILE A 391 12.84 24.60 12.51
CA ILE A 391 13.00 25.08 13.89
C ILE A 391 14.07 24.31 14.66
N SER A 392 14.22 22.99 14.39
CA SER A 392 15.25 22.16 15.06
C SER A 392 16.68 22.55 14.66
N THR A 393 16.87 23.06 13.44
CA THR A 393 18.17 23.58 12.98
C THR A 393 18.45 25.00 13.48
N ALA A 394 17.44 25.72 13.95
CA ALA A 394 17.54 27.07 14.47
C ALA A 394 17.73 27.13 16.01
N LEU A 395 17.53 26.00 16.70
CA LEU A 395 17.83 25.86 18.12
C LEU A 395 19.31 25.53 18.29
N PRO A 396 20.03 26.25 19.16
CA PRO A 396 21.49 26.10 19.35
C PRO A 396 21.88 24.74 19.92
#